data_3ff1528ffd0290f4e52737ffb38bcafc
#
_entry.id   3ff1528ffd0290f4e52737ffb38bcafc
#
_cell.length_a   1.000
_cell.length_b   1.000
_cell.length_c   1.000
_cell.angle_alpha   90.00
_cell.angle_beta   90.00
_cell.angle_gamma   90.00
#
_symmetry.space_group_name_H-M   'P 1'
#
loop_
_entity.id
_entity.type
_entity.pdbx_description
1 polymer ?
#
loop_
_entity_poly.entity_id
_entity_poly.type
_entity_poly.pdbx_seq_one_letter_code
_entity_poly.pdbx_strand_id
1 'polypeptide(L)'
;MSKHTFTFMGTAAGCGVPSFFCECPACEEARENPALARGDCGVMVRGEEVDPEAGNTPTLVIDTPPDARHQLLREDVMWVDEVMLTHCHFDHIGGLGEYEYLVALVRAGAKLPLYGSPEALQGVMREFGYMDYTLDPRPMDPFESHAFDGVTYTALPVTHAPGTYGYLIETPSTRLFYASDTGPLPEATAERIRGVDVLAMDATFWKKNWNPNDHHSVQECIEEGFALDAKKIYLTHLCMHYDEPITNAQLSEYLKRYDGRVEAAFDGLSFAI
;
A
#
# COMPACT_ATOMS: atom_id res chain seq x y z
N MET A 1 -6.78 -8.61 22.64
CA MET A 1 -6.58 -7.32 21.97
C MET A 1 -5.65 -7.61 20.80
N SER A 2 -5.85 -6.98 19.65
CA SER A 2 -4.96 -7.18 18.51
C SER A 2 -3.56 -6.70 18.88
N LYS A 3 -2.55 -7.43 18.43
CA LYS A 3 -1.14 -7.17 18.70
C LYS A 3 -0.47 -6.43 17.53
N HIS A 4 -1.18 -6.24 16.43
CA HIS A 4 -0.63 -5.68 15.21
C HIS A 4 -1.39 -4.44 14.79
N THR A 5 -0.66 -3.53 14.17
CA THR A 5 -1.17 -2.27 13.62
C THR A 5 -0.90 -2.23 12.13
N PHE A 6 -1.93 -1.95 11.34
CA PHE A 6 -1.83 -1.63 9.92
C PHE A 6 -1.79 -0.12 9.76
N THR A 7 -0.85 0.39 8.97
CA THR A 7 -0.67 1.83 8.72
C THR A 7 -0.56 2.09 7.21
N PHE A 8 -1.35 3.03 6.70
CA PHE A 8 -1.14 3.60 5.37
C PHE A 8 0.02 4.59 5.44
N MET A 9 1.15 4.26 4.85
CA MET A 9 2.31 5.16 4.80
C MET A 9 2.15 6.21 3.70
N GLY A 10 1.54 5.84 2.57
CA GLY A 10 1.19 6.74 1.49
C GLY A 10 -0.09 6.28 0.82
N THR A 11 -0.83 7.18 0.19
CA THR A 11 -2.20 6.93 -0.29
C THR A 11 -2.50 7.54 -1.66
N ALA A 12 -1.52 8.15 -2.32
CA ALA A 12 -1.66 8.68 -3.67
C ALA A 12 -1.21 7.69 -4.73
N ALA A 13 -1.75 7.86 -5.93
CA ALA A 13 -1.19 7.33 -7.17
C ALA A 13 0.12 8.05 -7.53
N GLY A 14 0.92 7.45 -8.39
CA GLY A 14 2.24 7.92 -8.75
C GLY A 14 2.26 9.33 -9.36
N CYS A 15 2.51 10.30 -8.60
CA CYS A 15 2.91 11.70 -8.71
C CYS A 15 2.62 12.44 -7.40
N GLY A 16 2.01 11.78 -6.44
CA GLY A 16 1.68 12.37 -5.15
C GLY A 16 0.68 13.53 -5.20
N VAL A 17 0.27 13.99 -4.03
CA VAL A 17 -0.53 15.22 -3.86
C VAL A 17 0.11 16.04 -2.72
N PRO A 18 0.68 17.24 -2.97
CA PRO A 18 0.72 17.95 -4.25
C PRO A 18 1.79 17.40 -5.19
N SER A 19 1.48 17.30 -6.48
CA SER A 19 2.51 17.11 -7.50
C SER A 19 3.25 18.42 -7.76
N PHE A 20 4.58 18.35 -8.01
CA PHE A 20 5.41 19.55 -8.17
C PHE A 20 5.06 20.41 -9.38
N PHE A 21 4.44 19.83 -10.40
CA PHE A 21 4.07 20.48 -11.66
C PHE A 21 2.57 20.79 -11.77
N CYS A 22 1.77 20.61 -10.71
CA CYS A 22 0.31 20.72 -10.74
C CYS A 22 -0.20 21.84 -9.83
N GLU A 23 -1.10 22.67 -10.35
CA GLU A 23 -1.77 23.79 -9.67
C GLU A 23 -3.28 23.54 -9.53
N CYS A 24 -3.72 22.27 -9.55
CA CYS A 24 -5.13 21.96 -9.35
C CYS A 24 -5.57 22.22 -7.90
N PRO A 25 -6.88 22.37 -7.64
CA PRO A 25 -7.39 22.64 -6.29
C PRO A 25 -6.93 21.66 -5.22
N ALA A 26 -6.75 20.38 -5.54
CA ALA A 26 -6.24 19.38 -4.59
C ALA A 26 -4.77 19.65 -4.22
N CYS A 27 -3.94 20.00 -5.20
CA CYS A 27 -2.53 20.33 -4.97
C CYS A 27 -2.36 21.66 -4.21
N GLU A 28 -3.20 22.65 -4.48
CA GLU A 28 -3.20 23.92 -3.74
C GLU A 28 -3.63 23.71 -2.29
N GLU A 29 -4.73 22.96 -2.06
CA GLU A 29 -5.19 22.56 -0.72
C GLU A 29 -4.07 21.89 0.08
N ALA A 30 -3.34 20.96 -0.53
CA ALA A 30 -2.26 20.23 0.12
C ALA A 30 -1.01 21.09 0.38
N ARG A 31 -0.71 22.10 -0.48
CA ARG A 31 0.37 23.06 -0.24
C ARG A 31 0.03 24.02 0.91
N GLU A 32 -1.23 24.44 0.99
CA GLU A 32 -1.73 25.30 2.08
C GLU A 32 -1.81 24.54 3.40
N ASN A 33 -2.16 23.25 3.36
CA ASN A 33 -2.24 22.37 4.53
C ASN A 33 -1.49 21.05 4.28
N PRO A 34 -0.21 20.97 4.65
CA PRO A 34 0.60 19.75 4.45
C PRO A 34 0.06 18.48 5.11
N ALA A 35 -0.85 18.58 6.07
CA ALA A 35 -1.52 17.42 6.65
C ALA A 35 -2.50 16.73 5.66
N LEU A 36 -2.82 17.39 4.55
CA LEU A 36 -3.66 16.85 3.47
C LEU A 36 -2.82 16.32 2.29
N ALA A 37 -1.49 16.41 2.39
CA ALA A 37 -0.61 15.83 1.39
C ALA A 37 -0.72 14.30 1.40
N ARG A 38 -0.48 13.71 0.23
CA ARG A 38 -0.50 12.28 0.01
C ARG A 38 0.76 11.87 -0.75
N GLY A 39 1.58 11.04 -0.14
CA GLY A 39 2.70 10.38 -0.81
C GLY A 39 2.25 9.15 -1.60
N ASP A 40 3.12 8.63 -2.45
CA ASP A 40 2.87 7.43 -3.23
C ASP A 40 2.60 6.23 -2.34
N CYS A 41 1.80 5.27 -2.81
CA CYS A 41 1.26 4.17 -2.02
C CYS A 41 2.33 3.28 -1.38
N GLY A 42 2.12 3.01 -0.11
CA GLY A 42 2.85 2.02 0.67
C GLY A 42 2.13 1.81 2.00
N VAL A 43 2.22 0.62 2.53
CA VAL A 43 1.62 0.28 3.82
C VAL A 43 2.59 -0.49 4.70
N MET A 44 2.33 -0.49 6.00
CA MET A 44 3.16 -1.15 7.00
C MET A 44 2.28 -1.93 7.97
N VAL A 45 2.76 -3.12 8.35
CA VAL A 45 2.23 -3.88 9.49
C VAL A 45 3.31 -3.95 10.56
N ARG A 46 3.01 -3.44 11.74
CA ARG A 46 3.89 -3.48 12.93
C ARG A 46 3.29 -4.36 14.01
N GLY A 47 4.13 -5.23 14.60
CA GLY A 47 3.81 -6.00 15.78
C GLY A 47 3.89 -5.20 17.09
N GLU A 48 3.78 -5.89 18.21
CA GLU A 48 4.09 -5.30 19.52
C GLU A 48 5.60 -5.14 19.68
N GLU A 49 6.01 -4.12 20.39
CA GLU A 49 7.42 -3.93 20.76
C GLU A 49 7.88 -5.09 21.65
N VAL A 50 8.84 -5.87 21.15
CA VAL A 50 9.30 -7.09 21.83
C VAL A 50 10.34 -6.77 22.91
N ASP A 51 11.16 -5.75 22.68
CA ASP A 51 12.22 -5.30 23.59
C ASP A 51 12.39 -3.78 23.50
N PRO A 52 11.84 -3.02 24.48
CA PRO A 52 11.99 -1.56 24.52
C PRO A 52 13.45 -1.08 24.56
N GLU A 53 14.39 -1.89 25.11
CA GLU A 53 15.81 -1.54 25.15
C GLU A 53 16.52 -1.79 23.81
N ALA A 54 16.03 -2.76 23.01
CA ALA A 54 16.57 -3.03 21.68
C ALA A 54 15.91 -2.15 20.59
N GLY A 55 14.74 -1.56 20.87
CA GLY A 55 14.02 -0.67 19.95
C GLY A 55 13.48 -1.36 18.70
N ASN A 56 13.39 -2.69 18.70
CA ASN A 56 12.99 -3.48 17.53
C ASN A 56 11.55 -3.94 17.66
N THR A 57 10.66 -3.24 16.94
CA THR A 57 9.28 -3.68 16.70
C THR A 57 9.25 -4.47 15.40
N PRO A 58 8.73 -5.72 15.39
CA PRO A 58 8.57 -6.47 14.14
C PRO A 58 7.82 -5.63 13.11
N THR A 59 8.45 -5.40 11.96
CA THR A 59 7.95 -4.46 10.95
C THR A 59 8.06 -5.06 9.55
N LEU A 60 6.93 -5.21 8.87
CA LEU A 60 6.82 -5.57 7.47
C LEU A 60 6.25 -4.40 6.68
N VAL A 61 6.87 -4.07 5.56
CA VAL A 61 6.44 -3.00 4.66
C VAL A 61 5.97 -3.62 3.34
N ILE A 62 4.85 -3.14 2.81
CA ILE A 62 4.39 -3.48 1.46
C ILE A 62 4.56 -2.24 0.60
N ASP A 63 5.36 -2.35 -0.44
CA ASP A 63 5.88 -1.33 -1.32
C ASP A 63 6.82 -0.31 -0.67
N THR A 64 7.73 0.21 -1.48
CA THR A 64 8.79 1.15 -1.11
C THR A 64 8.81 2.31 -2.10
N PRO A 65 7.79 3.18 -2.07
CA PRO A 65 7.64 4.27 -3.02
C PRO A 65 8.78 5.29 -2.93
N PRO A 66 8.92 6.22 -3.89
CA PRO A 66 9.92 7.31 -3.84
C PRO A 66 9.91 8.09 -2.52
N ASP A 67 8.75 8.18 -1.87
CA ASP A 67 8.56 8.86 -0.58
C ASP A 67 8.93 8.01 0.64
N ALA A 68 9.36 6.76 0.46
CA ALA A 68 9.58 5.78 1.55
C ALA A 68 10.38 6.37 2.71
N ARG A 69 11.46 7.13 2.45
CA ARG A 69 12.25 7.77 3.51
C ARG A 69 11.42 8.70 4.38
N HIS A 70 10.60 9.58 3.78
CA HIS A 70 9.76 10.51 4.52
C HIS A 70 8.65 9.79 5.25
N GLN A 71 8.09 8.75 4.65
CA GLN A 71 7.05 7.91 5.25
C GLN A 71 7.60 7.19 6.50
N LEU A 72 8.74 6.53 6.40
CA LEU A 72 9.38 5.84 7.53
C LEU A 72 9.74 6.80 8.67
N LEU A 73 10.28 7.99 8.34
CA LEU A 73 10.60 9.02 9.35
C LEU A 73 9.34 9.57 10.04
N ARG A 74 8.25 9.77 9.32
CA ARG A 74 6.97 10.23 9.90
C ARG A 74 6.39 9.23 10.89
N GLU A 75 6.49 7.92 10.57
CA GLU A 75 5.97 6.83 11.40
C GLU A 75 6.97 6.37 12.48
N ASP A 76 8.08 7.08 12.67
CA ASP A 76 9.15 6.74 13.62
C ASP A 76 9.64 5.28 13.46
N VAL A 77 9.86 4.86 12.22
CA VAL A 77 10.34 3.52 11.88
C VAL A 77 11.85 3.51 11.86
N MET A 78 12.44 2.77 12.80
CA MET A 78 13.90 2.59 12.92
C MET A 78 14.39 1.26 12.34
N TRP A 79 13.49 0.32 12.06
CA TRP A 79 13.79 -1.01 11.61
C TRP A 79 12.74 -1.57 10.68
N VAL A 80 13.17 -2.25 9.61
CA VAL A 80 12.31 -3.03 8.72
C VAL A 80 12.88 -4.43 8.60
N ASP A 81 12.08 -5.44 8.92
CA ASP A 81 12.49 -6.84 8.86
C ASP A 81 12.35 -7.41 7.46
N GLU A 82 11.22 -7.14 6.81
CA GLU A 82 10.87 -7.69 5.52
C GLU A 82 10.14 -6.65 4.66
N VAL A 83 10.30 -6.77 3.35
CA VAL A 83 9.58 -5.98 2.35
C VAL A 83 8.82 -6.93 1.44
N MET A 84 7.55 -6.61 1.16
CA MET A 84 6.75 -7.22 0.10
C MET A 84 6.48 -6.19 -1.00
N LEU A 85 6.37 -6.65 -2.23
CA LEU A 85 6.06 -5.80 -3.38
C LEU A 85 4.74 -6.23 -4.00
N THR A 86 3.88 -5.27 -4.28
CA THR A 86 2.71 -5.49 -5.11
C THR A 86 3.12 -5.72 -6.56
N HIS A 87 3.96 -4.84 -7.10
CA HIS A 87 4.52 -4.91 -8.45
C HIS A 87 5.76 -4.01 -8.59
N CYS A 88 6.30 -3.82 -9.80
CA CYS A 88 7.55 -3.12 -10.03
C CYS A 88 7.43 -1.75 -10.72
N HIS A 89 6.28 -1.08 -10.65
CA HIS A 89 6.21 0.32 -11.10
C HIS A 89 7.00 1.24 -10.16
N PHE A 90 7.47 2.35 -10.71
CA PHE A 90 8.38 3.26 -10.01
C PHE A 90 7.80 3.81 -8.71
N ASP A 91 6.53 4.16 -8.70
CA ASP A 91 5.79 4.66 -7.53
C ASP A 91 5.61 3.63 -6.41
N HIS A 92 5.96 2.35 -6.66
CA HIS A 92 5.97 1.27 -5.66
C HIS A 92 7.37 0.78 -5.27
N ILE A 93 8.40 1.05 -6.08
CA ILE A 93 9.77 0.58 -5.81
C ILE A 93 10.82 1.68 -5.77
N GLY A 94 10.48 2.92 -6.15
CA GLY A 94 11.45 4.00 -6.36
C GLY A 94 12.29 4.36 -5.13
N GLY A 95 11.78 4.11 -3.92
CA GLY A 95 12.48 4.35 -2.66
C GLY A 95 13.28 3.15 -2.12
N LEU A 96 13.31 2.03 -2.84
CA LEU A 96 14.03 0.82 -2.37
C LEU A 96 15.52 1.09 -2.08
N GLY A 97 16.12 2.05 -2.76
CA GLY A 97 17.51 2.47 -2.52
C GLY A 97 17.80 2.97 -1.11
N GLU A 98 16.79 3.47 -0.38
CA GLU A 98 16.95 3.94 1.00
C GLU A 98 17.30 2.78 1.96
N TYR A 99 16.94 1.54 1.60
CA TYR A 99 17.22 0.36 2.42
C TYR A 99 18.63 -0.18 2.29
N GLU A 100 19.41 0.30 1.31
CA GLU A 100 20.81 -0.12 1.14
C GLU A 100 21.64 0.12 2.41
N TYR A 101 21.53 1.31 2.99
CA TYR A 101 22.28 1.67 4.19
C TYR A 101 21.71 1.06 5.47
N LEU A 102 20.40 0.81 5.55
CA LEU A 102 19.82 0.02 6.62
C LEU A 102 20.49 -1.36 6.69
N VAL A 103 20.60 -2.04 5.55
CA VAL A 103 21.24 -3.36 5.48
C VAL A 103 22.73 -3.27 5.76
N ALA A 104 23.45 -2.37 5.10
CA ALA A 104 24.91 -2.27 5.20
C ALA A 104 25.39 -1.85 6.60
N LEU A 105 24.68 -0.90 7.25
CA LEU A 105 25.15 -0.26 8.48
C LEU A 105 24.44 -0.78 9.73
N VAL A 106 23.18 -1.15 9.64
CA VAL A 106 22.36 -1.49 10.81
C VAL A 106 22.12 -2.99 10.91
N ARG A 107 21.78 -3.65 9.82
CA ARG A 107 21.57 -5.12 9.80
C ARG A 107 22.88 -5.93 9.81
N ALA A 108 24.03 -5.28 9.95
CA ALA A 108 25.35 -5.91 9.96
C ALA A 108 25.61 -6.84 8.75
N GLY A 109 25.10 -6.48 7.58
CA GLY A 109 25.21 -7.24 6.34
C GLY A 109 24.19 -8.39 6.18
N ALA A 110 23.26 -8.56 7.13
CA ALA A 110 22.15 -9.50 6.92
C ALA A 110 21.19 -8.91 5.86
N LYS A 111 21.06 -9.61 4.72
CA LYS A 111 20.24 -9.14 3.60
C LYS A 111 18.78 -8.93 4.01
N LEU A 112 18.13 -7.96 3.37
CA LEU A 112 16.73 -7.66 3.55
C LEU A 112 15.89 -8.61 2.69
N PRO A 113 15.04 -9.46 3.29
CA PRO A 113 14.08 -10.28 2.55
C PRO A 113 13.14 -9.42 1.73
N LEU A 114 13.04 -9.70 0.43
CA LEU A 114 12.20 -8.99 -0.52
C LEU A 114 11.29 -9.97 -1.23
N TYR A 115 10.00 -9.97 -0.89
CA TYR A 115 9.00 -10.85 -1.44
C TYR A 115 8.22 -10.17 -2.58
N GLY A 116 7.79 -10.95 -3.55
CA GLY A 116 6.95 -10.49 -4.65
C GLY A 116 6.83 -11.54 -5.75
N SER A 117 6.08 -11.24 -6.79
CA SER A 117 6.04 -12.13 -7.96
C SER A 117 7.41 -12.23 -8.62
N PRO A 118 7.69 -13.31 -9.37
CA PRO A 118 8.89 -13.40 -10.19
C PRO A 118 9.09 -12.20 -11.11
N GLU A 119 8.00 -11.67 -11.69
CA GLU A 119 8.00 -10.51 -12.57
C GLU A 119 8.38 -9.22 -11.82
N ALA A 120 7.80 -8.99 -10.64
CA ALA A 120 8.12 -7.83 -9.80
C ALA A 120 9.58 -7.85 -9.38
N LEU A 121 10.06 -8.99 -8.88
CA LEU A 121 11.46 -9.16 -8.47
C LEU A 121 12.44 -9.00 -9.64
N GLN A 122 12.09 -9.51 -10.83
CA GLN A 122 12.90 -9.30 -12.03
C GLN A 122 12.96 -7.80 -12.39
N GLY A 123 11.84 -7.08 -12.27
CA GLY A 123 11.77 -5.63 -12.46
C GLY A 123 12.71 -4.90 -11.50
N VAL A 124 12.64 -5.21 -10.22
CA VAL A 124 13.53 -4.65 -9.19
C VAL A 124 15.00 -4.92 -9.52
N MET A 125 15.37 -6.16 -9.83
CA MET A 125 16.77 -6.50 -10.10
C MET A 125 17.29 -5.86 -11.39
N ARG A 126 16.43 -5.46 -12.30
CA ARG A 126 16.82 -4.67 -13.48
C ARG A 126 17.14 -3.22 -13.11
N GLU A 127 16.35 -2.61 -12.24
CA GLU A 127 16.51 -1.20 -11.84
C GLU A 127 17.54 -1.04 -10.71
N PHE A 128 17.55 -1.94 -9.73
CA PHE A 128 18.37 -1.92 -8.51
C PHE A 128 19.38 -3.07 -8.45
N GLY A 129 19.84 -3.59 -9.59
CA GLY A 129 20.76 -4.74 -9.63
C GLY A 129 22.08 -4.53 -8.89
N TYR A 130 22.49 -3.29 -8.65
CA TYR A 130 23.66 -2.95 -7.83
C TYR A 130 23.44 -3.27 -6.33
N MET A 131 22.18 -3.49 -5.90
CA MET A 131 21.83 -3.84 -4.53
C MET A 131 21.77 -5.36 -4.29
N ASP A 132 22.31 -6.18 -5.17
CA ASP A 132 22.33 -7.65 -5.05
C ASP A 132 22.98 -8.15 -3.76
N TYR A 133 23.88 -7.34 -3.17
CA TYR A 133 24.54 -7.64 -1.89
C TYR A 133 23.67 -7.29 -0.66
N THR A 134 22.60 -6.51 -0.83
CA THR A 134 21.73 -6.05 0.27
C THR A 134 20.35 -6.69 0.26
N LEU A 135 19.85 -7.09 -0.91
CA LEU A 135 18.54 -7.68 -1.07
C LEU A 135 18.59 -9.21 -1.13
N ASP A 136 17.57 -9.86 -0.57
CA ASP A 136 17.34 -11.30 -0.63
C ASP A 136 16.00 -11.56 -1.33
N PRO A 137 15.96 -11.58 -2.70
CA PRO A 137 14.74 -11.80 -3.45
C PRO A 137 14.14 -13.17 -3.18
N ARG A 138 12.87 -13.18 -2.76
CA ARG A 138 12.08 -14.37 -2.44
C ARG A 138 10.80 -14.39 -3.26
N PRO A 139 10.78 -15.10 -4.39
CA PRO A 139 9.59 -15.17 -5.23
C PRO A 139 8.44 -15.86 -4.50
N MET A 140 7.24 -15.32 -4.71
CA MET A 140 5.98 -15.91 -4.25
C MET A 140 5.14 -16.32 -5.47
N ASP A 141 4.59 -17.52 -5.42
CA ASP A 141 3.61 -17.99 -6.40
C ASP A 141 2.22 -17.38 -6.11
N PRO A 142 1.33 -17.28 -7.13
CA PRO A 142 -0.07 -16.90 -6.90
C PRO A 142 -0.73 -17.78 -5.83
N PHE A 143 -1.42 -17.15 -4.89
CA PHE A 143 -2.09 -17.78 -3.72
C PHE A 143 -1.14 -18.38 -2.68
N GLU A 144 0.15 -18.20 -2.83
CA GLU A 144 1.12 -18.57 -1.79
C GLU A 144 0.99 -17.64 -0.58
N SER A 145 1.22 -18.23 0.61
CA SER A 145 1.15 -17.50 1.89
C SER A 145 2.52 -17.48 2.55
N HIS A 146 2.89 -16.33 3.08
CA HIS A 146 4.03 -16.11 3.95
C HIS A 146 3.54 -15.71 5.35
N ALA A 147 4.22 -16.21 6.39
CA ALA A 147 3.89 -15.85 7.77
C ALA A 147 5.05 -15.05 8.39
N PHE A 148 4.72 -13.89 8.94
CA PHE A 148 5.65 -13.05 9.67
C PHE A 148 4.98 -12.52 10.95
N ASP A 149 5.65 -12.65 12.09
CA ASP A 149 5.20 -12.21 13.42
C ASP A 149 3.74 -12.62 13.78
N GLY A 150 3.33 -13.83 13.37
CA GLY A 150 1.96 -14.34 13.65
C GLY A 150 0.87 -13.79 12.73
N VAL A 151 1.23 -12.99 11.73
CA VAL A 151 0.35 -12.52 10.65
C VAL A 151 0.61 -13.35 9.39
N THR A 152 -0.43 -13.73 8.66
CA THR A 152 -0.33 -14.42 7.38
C THR A 152 -0.62 -13.47 6.24
N TYR A 153 0.26 -13.45 5.25
CA TYR A 153 0.17 -12.63 4.03
C TYR A 153 0.02 -13.57 2.83
N THR A 154 -1.12 -13.54 2.16
CA THR A 154 -1.36 -14.35 0.95
C THR A 154 -1.31 -13.47 -0.28
N ALA A 155 -0.43 -13.81 -1.24
CA ALA A 155 -0.30 -13.12 -2.52
C ALA A 155 -1.47 -13.48 -3.43
N LEU A 156 -2.34 -12.53 -3.75
CA LEU A 156 -3.49 -12.73 -4.61
C LEU A 156 -3.33 -11.95 -5.92
N PRO A 157 -3.40 -12.60 -7.09
CA PRO A 157 -3.35 -11.90 -8.38
C PRO A 157 -4.45 -10.85 -8.50
N VAL A 158 -4.10 -9.68 -9.00
CA VAL A 158 -5.02 -8.58 -9.31
C VAL A 158 -4.90 -8.16 -10.77
N THR A 159 -5.82 -7.35 -11.26
CA THR A 159 -5.86 -6.93 -12.66
C THR A 159 -5.10 -5.62 -12.84
N HIS A 160 -3.83 -5.71 -13.22
CA HIS A 160 -2.93 -4.60 -13.51
C HIS A 160 -1.78 -5.08 -14.40
N ALA A 161 -0.55 -4.62 -14.17
CA ALA A 161 0.64 -5.13 -14.87
C ALA A 161 0.87 -6.62 -14.58
N PRO A 162 1.56 -7.37 -15.47
CA PRO A 162 1.88 -8.77 -15.22
C PRO A 162 2.60 -8.99 -13.90
N GLY A 163 2.13 -9.97 -13.11
CA GLY A 163 2.71 -10.31 -11.83
C GLY A 163 2.33 -9.35 -10.69
N THR A 164 1.29 -8.52 -10.85
CA THR A 164 0.80 -7.67 -9.77
C THR A 164 -0.02 -8.48 -8.77
N TYR A 165 0.29 -8.29 -7.49
CA TYR A 165 -0.41 -8.88 -6.36
C TYR A 165 -1.09 -7.83 -5.48
N GLY A 166 -2.29 -8.15 -4.99
CA GLY A 166 -2.78 -7.67 -3.71
C GLY A 166 -2.44 -8.67 -2.61
N TYR A 167 -2.47 -8.23 -1.37
CA TYR A 167 -2.17 -9.08 -0.22
C TYR A 167 -3.38 -9.24 0.70
N LEU A 168 -3.82 -10.49 0.90
CA LEU A 168 -4.75 -10.81 1.97
C LEU A 168 -3.94 -10.99 3.27
N ILE A 169 -4.16 -10.11 4.23
CA ILE A 169 -3.46 -10.01 5.51
C ILE A 169 -4.39 -10.54 6.58
N GLU A 170 -4.03 -11.64 7.22
CA GLU A 170 -4.87 -12.34 8.17
C GLU A 170 -4.20 -12.44 9.54
N THR A 171 -4.90 -11.98 10.56
CA THR A 171 -4.60 -12.20 11.98
C THR A 171 -5.69 -13.08 12.59
N PRO A 172 -5.58 -13.55 13.84
CA PRO A 172 -6.67 -14.28 14.49
C PRO A 172 -8.00 -13.51 14.60
N SER A 173 -7.97 -12.17 14.48
CA SER A 173 -9.14 -11.30 14.68
C SER A 173 -9.60 -10.57 13.42
N THR A 174 -8.75 -10.42 12.41
CA THR A 174 -9.01 -9.54 11.27
C THR A 174 -8.56 -10.17 9.97
N ARG A 175 -9.38 -10.03 8.94
CA ARG A 175 -9.04 -10.31 7.54
C ARG A 175 -9.07 -8.99 6.78
N LEU A 176 -7.91 -8.54 6.29
CA LEU A 176 -7.74 -7.32 5.53
C LEU A 176 -7.20 -7.65 4.14
N PHE A 177 -7.77 -7.07 3.08
CA PHE A 177 -7.19 -7.15 1.74
C PHE A 177 -6.69 -5.77 1.32
N TYR A 178 -5.43 -5.71 0.91
CA TYR A 178 -4.78 -4.53 0.36
C TYR A 178 -4.39 -4.75 -1.10
N ALA A 179 -4.85 -3.87 -1.99
CA ALA A 179 -4.46 -3.83 -3.39
C ALA A 179 -4.44 -2.36 -3.85
N SER A 180 -3.24 -1.77 -3.93
CA SER A 180 -3.06 -0.37 -4.34
C SER A 180 -3.48 -0.14 -5.79
N ASP A 181 -3.14 -1.07 -6.66
CA ASP A 181 -3.32 -0.97 -8.11
C ASP A 181 -4.10 -2.17 -8.62
N THR A 182 -5.33 -1.93 -9.02
CA THR A 182 -6.15 -2.98 -9.63
C THR A 182 -7.33 -2.40 -10.41
N GLY A 183 -7.58 -2.94 -11.59
CA GLY A 183 -8.90 -2.93 -12.23
C GLY A 183 -9.81 -4.00 -11.62
N PRO A 184 -10.88 -4.42 -12.30
CA PRO A 184 -11.80 -5.43 -11.79
C PRO A 184 -11.07 -6.71 -11.34
N LEU A 185 -11.35 -7.16 -10.13
CA LEU A 185 -10.65 -8.28 -9.53
C LEU A 185 -10.91 -9.60 -10.29
N PRO A 186 -9.87 -10.46 -10.48
CA PRO A 186 -10.08 -11.83 -10.95
C PRO A 186 -11.03 -12.58 -10.03
N GLU A 187 -11.90 -13.43 -10.61
CA GLU A 187 -12.93 -14.18 -9.85
C GLU A 187 -12.36 -14.95 -8.67
N ALA A 188 -11.22 -15.63 -8.85
CA ALA A 188 -10.57 -16.41 -7.79
C ALA A 188 -10.09 -15.52 -6.62
N THR A 189 -9.61 -14.32 -6.90
CA THR A 189 -9.23 -13.33 -5.88
C THR A 189 -10.47 -12.80 -5.18
N ALA A 190 -11.50 -12.41 -5.94
CA ALA A 190 -12.78 -11.92 -5.42
C ALA A 190 -13.44 -12.93 -4.46
N GLU A 191 -13.47 -14.22 -4.84
CA GLU A 191 -13.97 -15.30 -3.99
C GLU A 191 -13.17 -15.44 -2.69
N ARG A 192 -11.84 -15.34 -2.76
CA ARG A 192 -10.93 -15.51 -1.62
C ARG A 192 -11.10 -14.41 -0.57
N ILE A 193 -11.40 -13.19 -1.01
CA ILE A 193 -11.51 -12.02 -0.12
C ILE A 193 -12.95 -11.67 0.29
N ARG A 194 -13.95 -12.42 -0.17
CA ARG A 194 -15.35 -12.16 0.17
C ARG A 194 -15.55 -12.10 1.69
N GLY A 195 -16.27 -11.06 2.15
CA GLY A 195 -16.58 -10.83 3.54
C GLY A 195 -15.38 -10.42 4.41
N VAL A 196 -14.32 -9.86 3.83
CA VAL A 196 -13.19 -9.30 4.60
C VAL A 196 -13.66 -8.20 5.55
N ASP A 197 -12.98 -8.07 6.67
CA ASP A 197 -13.26 -7.02 7.64
C ASP A 197 -12.88 -5.65 7.11
N VAL A 198 -11.75 -5.57 6.39
CA VAL A 198 -11.24 -4.36 5.77
C VAL A 198 -10.83 -4.65 4.33
N LEU A 199 -11.32 -3.82 3.42
CA LEU A 199 -10.88 -3.74 2.03
C LEU A 199 -10.17 -2.39 1.84
N ALA A 200 -8.88 -2.40 1.54
CA ALA A 200 -8.10 -1.23 1.16
C ALA A 200 -7.70 -1.39 -0.31
N MET A 201 -8.36 -0.65 -1.21
CA MET A 201 -8.27 -0.95 -2.64
C MET A 201 -8.17 0.32 -3.48
N ASP A 202 -7.62 0.15 -4.68
CA ASP A 202 -7.49 1.15 -5.74
C ASP A 202 -8.76 2.00 -5.91
N ALA A 203 -8.57 3.30 -5.92
CA ALA A 203 -9.59 4.29 -6.24
C ALA A 203 -8.97 5.47 -6.99
N THR A 204 -8.11 5.16 -7.96
CA THR A 204 -7.27 6.12 -8.68
C THR A 204 -8.06 7.27 -9.26
N PHE A 205 -9.20 7.01 -9.89
CA PHE A 205 -9.96 8.02 -10.60
C PHE A 205 -11.19 8.50 -9.82
N TRP A 206 -11.40 9.83 -9.79
CA TRP A 206 -12.57 10.38 -9.10
C TRP A 206 -13.89 9.96 -9.75
N LYS A 207 -14.07 10.25 -11.03
CA LYS A 207 -15.31 9.95 -11.77
C LYS A 207 -15.05 9.14 -13.03
N LYS A 208 -14.32 9.75 -13.98
CA LYS A 208 -14.05 9.12 -15.26
C LYS A 208 -12.83 8.23 -15.13
N ASN A 209 -13.06 6.94 -15.23
CA ASN A 209 -11.98 5.99 -15.31
C ASN A 209 -11.37 6.00 -16.71
N TRP A 210 -10.10 6.37 -16.79
CA TRP A 210 -9.35 6.46 -18.04
C TRP A 210 -8.68 5.14 -18.42
N ASN A 211 -8.50 4.28 -17.44
CA ASN A 211 -7.83 3.00 -17.60
C ASN A 211 -8.55 1.88 -16.82
N PRO A 212 -9.80 1.53 -17.22
CA PRO A 212 -10.67 0.63 -16.46
C PRO A 212 -10.19 -0.83 -16.40
N ASN A 213 -9.15 -1.18 -17.17
CA ASN A 213 -8.56 -2.50 -17.12
C ASN A 213 -7.46 -2.63 -16.06
N ASP A 214 -6.90 -1.49 -15.61
CA ASP A 214 -5.75 -1.49 -14.71
C ASP A 214 -6.03 -0.79 -13.38
N HIS A 215 -7.09 0.05 -13.31
CA HIS A 215 -7.44 0.82 -12.13
C HIS A 215 -8.95 0.95 -11.93
N HIS A 216 -9.35 1.29 -10.72
CA HIS A 216 -10.73 1.68 -10.39
C HIS A 216 -10.91 3.20 -10.33
N SER A 217 -12.12 3.63 -10.61
CA SER A 217 -12.62 4.89 -10.07
C SER A 217 -13.12 4.69 -8.63
N VAL A 218 -13.28 5.80 -7.91
CA VAL A 218 -13.90 5.80 -6.57
C VAL A 218 -15.22 5.02 -6.54
N GLN A 219 -16.07 5.23 -7.56
CA GLN A 219 -17.37 4.57 -7.62
C GLN A 219 -17.24 3.06 -7.89
N GLU A 220 -16.38 2.65 -8.81
CA GLU A 220 -16.14 1.23 -9.13
C GLU A 220 -15.56 0.48 -7.92
N CYS A 221 -14.60 1.08 -7.21
CA CYS A 221 -14.05 0.52 -5.98
C CYS A 221 -15.13 0.29 -4.91
N ILE A 222 -16.02 1.28 -4.73
CA ILE A 222 -17.12 1.18 -3.76
C ILE A 222 -18.12 0.08 -4.15
N GLU A 223 -18.49 0.01 -5.43
CA GLU A 223 -19.43 -0.98 -5.95
C GLU A 223 -18.88 -2.40 -5.81
N GLU A 224 -17.60 -2.62 -6.17
CA GLU A 224 -16.95 -3.91 -6.03
C GLU A 224 -16.80 -4.28 -4.55
N GLY A 225 -16.39 -3.34 -3.68
CA GLY A 225 -16.29 -3.58 -2.26
C GLY A 225 -17.63 -3.98 -1.60
N PHE A 226 -18.74 -3.40 -2.05
CA PHE A 226 -20.08 -3.81 -1.60
C PHE A 226 -20.49 -5.18 -2.15
N ALA A 227 -20.18 -5.47 -3.40
CA ALA A 227 -20.44 -6.78 -4.01
C ALA A 227 -19.63 -7.91 -3.34
N LEU A 228 -18.49 -7.58 -2.76
CA LEU A 228 -17.64 -8.48 -1.98
C LEU A 228 -18.07 -8.61 -0.50
N ASP A 229 -19.11 -7.93 -0.06
CA ASP A 229 -19.56 -7.87 1.34
C ASP A 229 -18.47 -7.37 2.31
N ALA A 230 -17.53 -6.51 1.86
CA ALA A 230 -16.52 -5.92 2.73
C ALA A 230 -17.18 -5.07 3.83
N LYS A 231 -16.72 -5.23 5.09
CA LYS A 231 -17.34 -4.53 6.22
C LYS A 231 -16.92 -3.07 6.28
N LYS A 232 -15.64 -2.79 6.01
CA LYS A 232 -15.04 -1.46 5.90
C LYS A 232 -14.27 -1.36 4.59
N ILE A 233 -14.39 -0.23 3.91
CA ILE A 233 -13.68 0.04 2.64
C ILE A 233 -12.84 1.31 2.82
N TYR A 234 -11.55 1.20 2.59
CA TYR A 234 -10.62 2.32 2.47
C TYR A 234 -10.23 2.50 1.01
N LEU A 235 -10.49 3.69 0.49
CA LEU A 235 -10.06 4.10 -0.85
C LEU A 235 -8.60 4.54 -0.78
N THR A 236 -7.72 3.94 -1.56
CA THR A 236 -6.29 4.28 -1.64
C THR A 236 -5.86 4.50 -3.09
N HIS A 237 -4.59 4.78 -3.34
CA HIS A 237 -4.05 5.09 -4.67
C HIS A 237 -4.79 6.22 -5.38
N LEU A 238 -5.11 7.27 -4.62
CA LEU A 238 -5.94 8.38 -5.10
C LEU A 238 -5.13 9.33 -5.98
N CYS A 239 -5.50 9.44 -7.26
CA CYS A 239 -5.03 10.51 -8.12
C CYS A 239 -6.08 11.61 -8.17
N MET A 240 -5.88 12.68 -7.43
CA MET A 240 -6.86 13.75 -7.24
C MET A 240 -6.80 14.83 -8.32
N HIS A 241 -6.05 14.61 -9.41
CA HIS A 241 -5.64 15.62 -10.37
C HIS A 241 -6.43 15.66 -11.68
N TYR A 242 -6.90 14.49 -12.17
CA TYR A 242 -7.37 14.36 -13.55
C TYR A 242 -8.77 14.94 -13.77
N ASP A 243 -9.05 15.38 -15.00
CA ASP A 243 -10.30 15.90 -15.56
C ASP A 243 -11.09 16.83 -14.64
N GLU A 244 -11.65 16.28 -13.59
CA GLU A 244 -12.35 16.98 -12.52
C GLU A 244 -11.55 16.81 -11.22
N PRO A 245 -10.56 17.68 -10.94
CA PRO A 245 -9.81 17.59 -9.69
C PRO A 245 -10.72 17.65 -8.47
N ILE A 246 -10.46 16.82 -7.48
CA ILE A 246 -11.24 16.76 -6.26
C ILE A 246 -10.37 17.04 -5.03
N THR A 247 -10.80 17.94 -4.15
CA THR A 247 -10.15 18.21 -2.87
C THR A 247 -10.47 17.13 -1.83
N ASN A 248 -9.64 17.01 -0.78
CA ASN A 248 -9.92 16.13 0.35
C ASN A 248 -11.25 16.47 1.01
N ALA A 249 -11.58 17.76 1.13
CA ALA A 249 -12.84 18.23 1.68
C ALA A 249 -14.05 17.76 0.86
N GLN A 250 -13.99 17.87 -0.46
CA GLN A 250 -15.05 17.43 -1.37
C GLN A 250 -15.21 15.90 -1.37
N LEU A 251 -14.11 15.15 -1.38
CA LEU A 251 -14.14 13.69 -1.31
C LEU A 251 -14.74 13.22 0.02
N SER A 252 -14.33 13.81 1.13
CA SER A 252 -14.88 13.50 2.45
C SER A 252 -16.38 13.79 2.53
N GLU A 253 -16.84 14.90 1.98
CA GLU A 253 -18.28 15.23 1.93
C GLU A 253 -19.06 14.22 1.10
N TYR A 254 -18.52 13.82 -0.07
CA TYR A 254 -19.11 12.79 -0.90
C TYR A 254 -19.26 11.46 -0.15
N LEU A 255 -18.28 11.06 0.63
CA LEU A 255 -18.25 9.76 1.31
C LEU A 255 -19.15 9.69 2.54
N LYS A 256 -19.62 10.80 3.12
CA LYS A 256 -20.56 10.82 4.26
C LYS A 256 -21.84 9.99 4.04
N ARG A 257 -22.28 9.83 2.78
CA ARG A 257 -23.45 9.03 2.41
C ARG A 257 -23.34 7.53 2.74
N TYR A 258 -22.13 7.07 3.03
CA TYR A 258 -21.84 5.65 3.34
C TYR A 258 -21.68 5.39 4.83
N ASP A 259 -22.07 6.34 5.70
CA ASP A 259 -22.12 6.22 7.17
C ASP A 259 -20.84 5.62 7.79
N GLY A 260 -19.69 6.03 7.28
CA GLY A 260 -18.38 5.56 7.74
C GLY A 260 -17.98 4.15 7.28
N ARG A 261 -18.81 3.45 6.49
CA ARG A 261 -18.40 2.17 5.87
C ARG A 261 -17.34 2.36 4.78
N VAL A 262 -17.36 3.50 4.10
CA VAL A 262 -16.39 3.87 3.08
C VAL A 262 -15.68 5.15 3.50
N GLU A 263 -14.36 5.13 3.49
CA GLU A 263 -13.52 6.30 3.80
C GLU A 263 -12.35 6.38 2.81
N ALA A 264 -11.87 7.58 2.54
CA ALA A 264 -10.59 7.78 1.88
C ALA A 264 -9.47 7.55 2.91
N ALA A 265 -8.53 6.66 2.61
CA ALA A 265 -7.33 6.54 3.41
C ALA A 265 -6.53 7.85 3.34
N PHE A 266 -5.72 8.13 4.33
CA PHE A 266 -4.79 9.26 4.36
C PHE A 266 -3.46 8.81 4.96
N ASP A 267 -2.43 9.54 4.64
CA ASP A 267 -1.07 9.22 5.08
C ASP A 267 -0.95 9.26 6.61
N GLY A 268 -0.51 8.16 7.22
CA GLY A 268 -0.46 7.98 8.67
C GLY A 268 -1.74 7.40 9.29
N LEU A 269 -2.78 7.12 8.51
CA LEU A 269 -3.96 6.41 9.03
C LEU A 269 -3.57 5.03 9.52
N SER A 270 -3.83 4.77 10.80
CA SER A 270 -3.38 3.57 11.50
C SER A 270 -4.50 2.96 12.33
N PHE A 271 -4.62 1.63 12.33
CA PHE A 271 -5.60 0.92 13.14
C PHE A 271 -5.14 -0.51 13.48
N ALA A 272 -5.69 -1.04 14.57
CA ALA A 272 -5.40 -2.41 15.01
C ALA A 272 -6.05 -3.46 14.09
N ILE A 273 -5.32 -4.54 13.80
CA ILE A 273 -5.77 -5.67 12.98
C ILE A 273 -5.64 -7.01 13.70
#